data_cd0bbf4e63ee1b5a6eb06e4bb91f5d59
#
_entry.id   cd0bbf4e63ee1b5a6eb06e4bb91f5d59
#
_cell.length_a   1.000
_cell.length_b   1.000
_cell.length_c   1.000
_cell.angle_alpha   90.00
_cell.angle_beta   90.00
_cell.angle_gamma   90.00
#
_symmetry.space_group_name_H-M   'P 1'
#
loop_
_entity.id
_entity.type
_entity.pdbx_description
1 polymer ?
#
loop_
_entity_poly.entity_id
_entity_poly.type
_entity_poly.pdbx_seq_one_letter_code
_entity_poly.pdbx_strand_id
1 'polypeptide(L)'
;ASDVYKRQEINFPIFPIPNNIKDENEFEDITYIQGKSWISLQADDCKNIWDFFSVFSNEAFRYYLPAVIYISFEELIKFQKLKDSDILVDCTCQNMIGRMRDDLDIFRKFSFIQLQTIREWLLDLGEENSGLNPYDYKECVTWLSLLIEEKSIEAI
;
A
#
# COMPACT_ATOMS: atom_id res chain seq x y z
N ALA A 1 -7.46 18.32 9.62
CA ALA A 1 -6.44 17.64 8.82
C ALA A 1 -6.27 16.18 9.24
N SER A 2 -6.28 15.89 10.55
CA SER A 2 -6.17 14.50 11.04
C SER A 2 -7.34 13.62 10.64
N ASP A 3 -8.47 14.21 10.29
CA ASP A 3 -9.69 13.50 9.91
C ASP A 3 -9.71 13.07 8.45
N VAL A 4 -8.78 13.59 7.63
CA VAL A 4 -8.74 13.30 6.19
C VAL A 4 -8.49 11.83 5.91
N TYR A 5 -7.81 11.12 6.82
CA TYR A 5 -7.39 9.74 6.61
C TYR A 5 -8.02 8.78 7.61
N LYS A 6 -9.26 9.01 8.03
CA LYS A 6 -10.01 7.99 8.75
C LYS A 6 -10.15 6.76 7.87
N ARG A 7 -10.02 5.57 8.47
CA ARG A 7 -10.06 4.31 7.71
C ARG A 7 -11.28 4.20 6.81
N GLN A 8 -12.43 4.70 7.29
CA GLN A 8 -13.68 4.66 6.54
C GLN A 8 -13.70 5.64 5.36
N GLU A 9 -12.82 6.63 5.36
CA GLU A 9 -12.77 7.68 4.33
C GLU A 9 -11.77 7.39 3.21
N ILE A 10 -10.90 6.38 3.41
CA ILE A 10 -10.04 5.90 2.35
C ILE A 10 -10.90 5.05 1.42
N ASN A 11 -10.96 5.39 0.15
CA ASN A 11 -11.84 4.74 -0.82
C ASN A 11 -11.37 3.35 -1.23
N PHE A 12 -11.14 2.49 -0.24
CA PHE A 12 -10.78 1.10 -0.45
C PHE A 12 -11.85 0.21 0.18
N PRO A 13 -12.25 -0.88 -0.50
CA PRO A 13 -13.28 -1.75 0.01
C PRO A 13 -12.79 -2.51 1.24
N ILE A 14 -13.69 -2.68 2.21
CA ILE A 14 -13.41 -3.52 3.38
C ILE A 14 -13.64 -4.99 3.02
N PHE A 15 -14.56 -5.25 2.12
CA PHE A 15 -14.91 -6.57 1.62
C PHE A 15 -14.95 -6.55 0.09
N PRO A 16 -14.75 -7.67 -0.59
CA PRO A 16 -14.43 -8.99 -0.04
C PRO A 16 -12.98 -9.13 0.41
N ILE A 17 -12.78 -9.89 1.47
CA ILE A 17 -11.44 -10.26 1.94
C ILE A 17 -10.92 -11.37 1.02
N PRO A 18 -9.66 -11.27 0.54
CA PRO A 18 -9.11 -12.32 -0.32
C PRO A 18 -9.07 -13.68 0.37
N ASN A 19 -9.50 -14.73 -0.34
CA ASN A 19 -9.45 -16.09 0.19
C ASN A 19 -8.04 -16.65 0.20
N ASN A 20 -7.24 -16.34 -0.82
CA ASN A 20 -5.86 -16.78 -0.92
C ASN A 20 -4.94 -15.57 -0.86
N ILE A 21 -4.33 -15.35 0.31
CA ILE A 21 -3.50 -14.18 0.55
C ILE A 21 -2.03 -14.44 0.30
N LYS A 22 -1.62 -15.72 0.17
CA LYS A 22 -0.22 -16.12 0.06
C LYS A 22 0.12 -16.56 -1.36
N ASP A 23 1.30 -16.18 -1.83
CA ASP A 23 1.85 -16.73 -3.06
C ASP A 23 2.18 -18.22 -2.83
N GLU A 24 1.84 -19.08 -3.78
CA GLU A 24 1.99 -20.54 -3.66
C GLU A 24 3.42 -20.99 -3.35
N ASN A 25 4.39 -20.19 -3.75
CA ASN A 25 5.81 -20.55 -3.61
C ASN A 25 6.47 -20.04 -2.33
N GLU A 26 5.70 -19.36 -1.46
CA GLU A 26 6.25 -18.75 -0.27
C GLU A 26 6.04 -19.59 0.99
N PHE A 27 7.03 -19.59 1.87
CA PHE A 27 7.03 -20.38 3.09
C PHE A 27 6.67 -19.58 4.35
N GLU A 28 6.58 -18.26 4.25
CA GLU A 28 6.25 -17.42 5.40
C GLU A 28 4.85 -17.70 5.92
N ASP A 29 4.72 -17.77 7.23
CA ASP A 29 3.43 -17.99 7.87
C ASP A 29 2.73 -16.66 8.12
N ILE A 30 1.73 -16.37 7.30
CA ILE A 30 0.89 -15.17 7.44
C ILE A 30 -0.56 -15.54 7.73
N THR A 31 -0.80 -16.76 8.20
CA THR A 31 -2.17 -17.24 8.47
C THR A 31 -2.92 -16.39 9.50
N TYR A 32 -2.20 -15.75 10.43
CA TYR A 32 -2.82 -14.87 11.41
C TYR A 32 -3.47 -13.61 10.81
N ILE A 33 -3.13 -13.28 9.55
CA ILE A 33 -3.74 -12.15 8.83
C ILE A 33 -4.94 -12.62 8.01
N GLN A 34 -4.92 -13.88 7.62
CA GLN A 34 -5.95 -14.46 6.76
C GLN A 34 -7.34 -14.26 7.37
N GLY A 35 -8.28 -13.76 6.59
CA GLY A 35 -9.64 -13.51 7.04
C GLY A 35 -9.83 -12.17 7.77
N LYS A 36 -8.76 -11.43 8.06
CA LYS A 36 -8.88 -10.09 8.66
C LYS A 36 -9.12 -9.04 7.59
N SER A 37 -10.01 -8.09 7.87
CA SER A 37 -10.16 -6.92 7.01
C SER A 37 -8.98 -5.98 7.19
N TRP A 38 -8.60 -5.25 6.13
CA TRP A 38 -7.48 -4.30 6.23
C TRP A 38 -7.73 -3.24 7.29
N ILE A 39 -8.98 -2.86 7.51
CA ILE A 39 -9.33 -1.82 8.47
C ILE A 39 -9.08 -2.24 9.93
N SER A 40 -9.05 -3.55 10.18
CA SER A 40 -8.80 -4.09 11.53
C SER A 40 -7.32 -4.27 11.84
N LEU A 41 -6.43 -4.18 10.84
CA LEU A 41 -5.00 -4.36 11.06
C LEU A 41 -4.39 -3.18 11.80
N GLN A 42 -3.55 -3.50 12.78
CA GLN A 42 -2.77 -2.55 13.54
C GLN A 42 -1.29 -2.70 13.22
N ALA A 43 -0.49 -1.71 13.58
CA ALA A 43 0.96 -1.78 13.38
C ALA A 43 1.57 -3.05 13.99
N ASP A 44 1.08 -3.46 15.15
CA ASP A 44 1.57 -4.66 15.84
C ASP A 44 1.28 -5.95 15.08
N ASP A 45 0.21 -6.01 14.29
CA ASP A 45 -0.08 -7.18 13.45
C ASP A 45 0.98 -7.38 12.37
N CYS A 46 1.61 -6.29 11.94
CA CYS A 46 2.59 -6.29 10.85
C CYS A 46 4.04 -6.22 11.35
N LYS A 47 4.24 -5.95 12.62
CA LYS A 47 5.55 -5.62 13.20
C LYS A 47 6.54 -6.78 13.18
N ASN A 48 6.06 -8.00 13.34
CA ASN A 48 6.91 -9.19 13.41
C ASN A 48 7.30 -9.74 12.05
N ILE A 49 6.66 -9.28 10.99
CA ILE A 49 6.95 -9.67 9.61
C ILE A 49 7.25 -8.40 8.82
N TRP A 50 8.50 -7.93 8.93
CA TRP A 50 8.94 -6.75 8.20
C TRP A 50 8.86 -6.91 6.68
N ASP A 51 8.90 -8.15 6.19
CA ASP A 51 8.79 -8.48 4.78
C ASP A 51 7.37 -8.94 4.40
N PHE A 52 6.41 -8.44 5.11
CA PHE A 52 5.01 -8.81 5.09
C PHE A 52 4.40 -8.83 3.68
N PHE A 53 4.68 -7.82 2.88
CA PHE A 53 4.06 -7.70 1.57
C PHE A 53 4.71 -8.58 0.50
N SER A 54 5.94 -9.04 0.69
CA SER A 54 6.64 -9.84 -0.31
C SER A 54 5.98 -11.19 -0.55
N VAL A 55 5.31 -11.74 0.48
CA VAL A 55 4.67 -13.05 0.41
C VAL A 55 3.22 -12.99 -0.06
N PHE A 56 2.65 -11.81 -0.20
CA PHE A 56 1.26 -11.66 -0.63
C PHE A 56 1.07 -11.96 -2.11
N SER A 57 -0.07 -12.58 -2.43
CA SER A 57 -0.58 -12.59 -3.79
C SER A 57 -0.86 -11.14 -4.24
N ASN A 58 -0.97 -10.91 -5.56
CA ASN A 58 -1.28 -9.58 -6.06
C ASN A 58 -2.63 -9.08 -5.56
N GLU A 59 -3.61 -9.96 -5.44
CA GLU A 59 -4.92 -9.60 -4.88
C GLU A 59 -4.80 -9.16 -3.42
N ALA A 60 -4.04 -9.91 -2.61
CA ALA A 60 -3.83 -9.56 -1.21
C ALA A 60 -3.02 -8.27 -1.06
N PHE A 61 -2.01 -8.06 -1.90
CA PHE A 61 -1.28 -6.81 -1.92
C PHE A 61 -2.22 -5.62 -2.12
N ARG A 62 -3.08 -5.68 -3.13
CA ARG A 62 -4.04 -4.60 -3.39
C ARG A 62 -5.01 -4.41 -2.24
N TYR A 63 -5.44 -5.50 -1.63
CA TYR A 63 -6.41 -5.44 -0.55
C TYR A 63 -5.81 -4.84 0.73
N TYR A 64 -4.59 -5.21 1.09
CA TYR A 64 -3.97 -4.79 2.36
C TYR A 64 -3.15 -3.52 2.28
N LEU A 65 -2.86 -3.01 1.07
CA LEU A 65 -2.13 -1.75 0.90
C LEU A 65 -2.73 -0.58 1.70
N PRO A 66 -4.06 -0.38 1.73
CA PRO A 66 -4.64 0.72 2.50
C PRO A 66 -4.35 0.65 4.00
N ALA A 67 -4.11 -0.54 4.56
CA ALA A 67 -3.72 -0.65 5.97
C ALA A 67 -2.38 0.06 6.22
N VAL A 68 -1.41 -0.12 5.34
CA VAL A 68 -0.11 0.54 5.46
C VAL A 68 -0.25 2.05 5.28
N ILE A 69 -1.06 2.47 4.31
CA ILE A 69 -1.35 3.89 4.07
C ILE A 69 -1.91 4.51 5.35
N TYR A 70 -2.92 3.90 5.94
CA TYR A 70 -3.56 4.43 7.13
C TYR A 70 -2.61 4.45 8.34
N ILE A 71 -1.94 3.32 8.61
CA ILE A 71 -1.04 3.20 9.77
C ILE A 71 0.09 4.24 9.68
N SER A 72 0.70 4.39 8.52
CA SER A 72 1.80 5.35 8.34
C SER A 72 1.31 6.80 8.43
N PHE A 73 0.15 7.10 7.88
CA PHE A 73 -0.43 8.44 7.99
C PHE A 73 -0.74 8.82 9.42
N GLU A 74 -1.32 7.90 10.17
CA GLU A 74 -1.62 8.14 11.58
C GLU A 74 -0.36 8.53 12.35
N GLU A 75 0.76 7.85 12.05
CA GLU A 75 2.05 8.17 12.68
C GLU A 75 2.58 9.53 12.22
N LEU A 76 2.52 9.84 10.93
CA LEU A 76 2.98 11.12 10.41
C LEU A 76 2.21 12.29 11.03
N ILE A 77 0.90 12.15 11.18
CA ILE A 77 0.08 13.19 11.79
C ILE A 77 0.37 13.31 13.28
N LYS A 78 0.44 12.19 14.00
CA LYS A 78 0.57 12.18 15.45
C LYS A 78 1.98 12.52 15.91
N PHE A 79 3.01 12.03 15.22
CA PHE A 79 4.41 12.16 15.64
C PHE A 79 5.26 12.98 14.69
N GLN A 80 4.71 13.41 13.55
CA GLN A 80 5.43 14.11 12.48
C GLN A 80 6.59 13.32 11.91
N LYS A 81 6.57 12.00 12.10
CA LYS A 81 7.54 11.05 11.58
C LYS A 81 6.95 9.64 11.61
N LEU A 82 7.53 8.73 10.84
CA LEU A 82 7.26 7.30 10.98
C LEU A 82 7.96 6.82 12.25
N LYS A 83 7.19 6.30 13.21
CA LYS A 83 7.71 5.86 14.50
C LYS A 83 7.95 4.36 14.50
N ASP A 84 6.90 3.58 14.26
CA ASP A 84 6.95 2.12 14.30
C ASP A 84 6.73 1.49 12.93
N SER A 85 6.26 2.26 11.96
CA SER A 85 5.90 1.76 10.63
C SER A 85 6.97 2.00 9.56
N ASP A 86 8.13 2.52 9.91
CA ASP A 86 9.19 2.85 8.96
C ASP A 86 9.64 1.65 8.12
N ILE A 87 9.90 0.51 8.76
CA ILE A 87 10.29 -0.72 8.06
C ILE A 87 9.15 -1.26 7.21
N LEU A 88 7.93 -1.24 7.74
CA LEU A 88 6.76 -1.67 7.02
C LEU A 88 6.55 -0.84 5.74
N VAL A 89 6.68 0.47 5.84
CA VAL A 89 6.56 1.38 4.69
C VAL A 89 7.66 1.11 3.67
N ASP A 90 8.91 0.98 4.12
CA ASP A 90 10.05 0.67 3.26
C ASP A 90 9.79 -0.62 2.46
N CYS A 91 9.47 -1.71 3.15
CA CYS A 91 9.19 -2.99 2.51
C CYS A 91 8.00 -2.91 1.56
N THR A 92 6.95 -2.18 1.93
CA THR A 92 5.77 -2.00 1.09
C THR A 92 6.11 -1.23 -0.18
N CYS A 93 6.86 -0.14 -0.09
CA CYS A 93 7.24 0.66 -1.25
C CYS A 93 8.19 -0.12 -2.17
N GLN A 94 9.17 -0.85 -1.62
CA GLN A 94 10.05 -1.73 -2.40
C GLN A 94 9.24 -2.78 -3.15
N ASN A 95 8.27 -3.39 -2.47
CA ASN A 95 7.41 -4.40 -3.08
C ASN A 95 6.51 -3.80 -4.16
N MET A 96 6.01 -2.59 -3.92
CA MET A 96 5.18 -1.88 -4.88
C MET A 96 5.91 -1.62 -6.19
N ILE A 97 7.12 -1.05 -6.13
CA ILE A 97 7.89 -0.77 -7.33
C ILE A 97 8.29 -2.06 -8.06
N GLY A 98 8.63 -3.11 -7.31
CA GLY A 98 8.92 -4.42 -7.88
C GLY A 98 7.73 -4.99 -8.66
N ARG A 99 6.53 -4.91 -8.10
CA ARG A 99 5.31 -5.37 -8.77
C ARG A 99 4.96 -4.52 -10.00
N MET A 100 5.17 -3.22 -9.93
CA MET A 100 4.98 -2.33 -11.09
C MET A 100 5.89 -2.71 -12.26
N ARG A 101 7.15 -3.02 -11.96
CA ARG A 101 8.12 -3.44 -12.97
C ARG A 101 7.79 -4.80 -13.57
N ASP A 102 7.22 -5.68 -12.75
CA ASP A 102 6.86 -7.02 -13.18
C ASP A 102 5.61 -7.01 -14.06
N ASP A 103 4.55 -6.36 -13.60
CA ASP A 103 3.29 -6.28 -14.33
C ASP A 103 2.46 -5.07 -13.90
N LEU A 104 2.46 -4.03 -14.71
CA LEU A 104 1.72 -2.80 -14.41
C LEU A 104 0.20 -3.02 -14.36
N ASP A 105 -0.32 -4.08 -14.99
CA ASP A 105 -1.75 -4.41 -14.97
C ASP A 105 -2.27 -4.71 -13.55
N ILE A 106 -1.39 -5.14 -12.64
CA ILE A 106 -1.75 -5.31 -11.24
C ILE A 106 -2.34 -4.00 -10.68
N PHE A 107 -1.74 -2.88 -11.07
CA PHE A 107 -2.16 -1.55 -10.60
C PHE A 107 -3.33 -0.98 -11.40
N ARG A 108 -3.56 -1.44 -12.62
CA ARG A 108 -4.72 -1.03 -13.42
C ARG A 108 -6.05 -1.51 -12.83
N LYS A 109 -6.00 -2.45 -11.90
CA LYS A 109 -7.18 -2.92 -11.17
C LYS A 109 -7.63 -1.98 -10.06
N PHE A 110 -6.78 -1.03 -9.66
CA PHE A 110 -7.21 0.04 -8.76
C PHE A 110 -8.10 1.03 -9.50
N SER A 111 -9.06 1.60 -8.77
CA SER A 111 -9.87 2.70 -9.30
C SER A 111 -9.06 3.99 -9.41
N PHE A 112 -9.61 4.97 -10.13
CA PHE A 112 -9.03 6.31 -10.24
C PHE A 112 -8.74 6.91 -8.84
N ILE A 113 -9.73 6.86 -7.95
CA ILE A 113 -9.58 7.44 -6.61
C ILE A 113 -8.55 6.69 -5.77
N GLN A 114 -8.51 5.37 -5.90
CA GLN A 114 -7.51 4.56 -5.20
C GLN A 114 -6.09 4.90 -5.66
N LEU A 115 -5.88 5.03 -6.96
CA LEU A 115 -4.58 5.42 -7.52
C LEU A 115 -4.16 6.82 -7.04
N GLN A 116 -5.11 7.76 -7.00
CA GLN A 116 -4.84 9.10 -6.47
C GLN A 116 -4.42 9.04 -5.00
N THR A 117 -5.11 8.23 -4.20
CA THR A 117 -4.79 8.04 -2.78
C THR A 117 -3.38 7.49 -2.60
N ILE A 118 -3.01 6.47 -3.38
CA ILE A 118 -1.67 5.88 -3.33
C ILE A 118 -0.62 6.92 -3.71
N ARG A 119 -0.85 7.71 -4.77
CA ARG A 119 0.11 8.74 -5.18
C ARG A 119 0.26 9.82 -4.11
N GLU A 120 -0.84 10.30 -3.55
CA GLU A 120 -0.79 11.31 -2.49
C GLU A 120 -0.05 10.81 -1.27
N TRP A 121 -0.25 9.54 -0.91
CA TRP A 121 0.49 8.92 0.17
C TRP A 121 2.01 8.95 -0.08
N LEU A 122 2.46 8.57 -1.28
CA LEU A 122 3.87 8.62 -1.63
C LEU A 122 4.42 10.05 -1.59
N LEU A 123 3.66 11.02 -2.07
CA LEU A 123 4.07 12.43 -2.05
C LEU A 123 4.17 12.95 -0.62
N ASP A 124 3.26 12.57 0.26
CA ASP A 124 3.29 12.99 1.65
C ASP A 124 4.43 12.31 2.43
N LEU A 125 4.75 11.05 2.11
CA LEU A 125 5.92 10.38 2.68
C LEU A 125 7.22 11.08 2.28
N GLY A 126 7.32 11.48 1.01
CA GLY A 126 8.57 11.94 0.43
C GLY A 126 9.57 10.80 0.23
N GLU A 127 10.67 11.09 -0.43
CA GLU A 127 11.73 10.11 -0.68
C GLU A 127 12.27 9.53 0.63
N GLU A 128 12.52 10.39 1.60
CA GLU A 128 13.16 10.01 2.86
C GLU A 128 12.34 9.02 3.68
N ASN A 129 11.01 9.13 3.67
CA ASN A 129 10.15 8.23 4.44
C ASN A 129 9.72 6.99 3.64
N SER A 130 9.81 7.04 2.32
CA SER A 130 9.38 5.92 1.47
C SER A 130 10.33 4.73 1.53
N GLY A 131 11.59 4.94 1.90
CA GLY A 131 12.64 3.93 1.83
C GLY A 131 13.16 3.68 0.42
N LEU A 132 12.58 4.32 -0.60
CA LEU A 132 13.05 4.21 -1.98
C LEU A 132 14.19 5.19 -2.21
N ASN A 133 15.16 4.81 -3.07
CA ASN A 133 16.13 5.78 -3.55
C ASN A 133 15.44 6.81 -4.46
N PRO A 134 16.07 7.97 -4.72
CA PRO A 134 15.42 9.03 -5.51
C PRO A 134 14.96 8.58 -6.90
N TYR A 135 15.70 7.71 -7.53
CA TYR A 135 15.36 7.17 -8.85
C TYR A 135 14.10 6.31 -8.81
N ASP A 136 14.04 5.36 -7.88
CA ASP A 136 12.90 4.45 -7.72
C ASP A 136 11.65 5.20 -7.25
N TYR A 137 11.82 6.16 -6.37
CA TYR A 137 10.73 7.01 -5.90
C TYR A 137 10.10 7.76 -7.08
N LYS A 138 10.92 8.41 -7.89
CA LYS A 138 10.45 9.16 -9.06
C LYS A 138 9.74 8.25 -10.07
N GLU A 139 10.30 7.07 -10.31
CA GLU A 139 9.69 6.08 -11.21
C GLU A 139 8.31 5.65 -10.73
N CYS A 140 8.18 5.39 -9.43
CA CYS A 140 6.93 4.97 -8.83
C CYS A 140 5.86 6.06 -8.96
N VAL A 141 6.19 7.30 -8.62
CA VAL A 141 5.28 8.44 -8.75
C VAL A 141 4.89 8.66 -10.22
N THR A 142 5.83 8.52 -11.14
CA THR A 142 5.59 8.68 -12.57
C THR A 142 4.58 7.63 -13.08
N TRP A 143 4.75 6.37 -12.71
CA TRP A 143 3.83 5.31 -13.13
C TRP A 143 2.44 5.50 -12.56
N LEU A 144 2.34 5.89 -11.29
CA LEU A 144 1.03 6.19 -10.69
C LEU A 144 0.35 7.35 -11.42
N SER A 145 1.10 8.38 -11.78
CA SER A 145 0.55 9.52 -12.53
C SER A 145 0.06 9.11 -13.92
N LEU A 146 0.79 8.23 -14.61
CA LEU A 146 0.37 7.70 -15.90
C LEU A 146 -0.89 6.85 -15.77
N LEU A 147 -0.97 6.00 -14.76
CA LEU A 147 -2.16 5.18 -14.52
C LEU A 147 -3.38 6.04 -14.20
N ILE A 148 -3.20 7.09 -13.42
CA ILE A 148 -4.27 8.04 -13.11
C ILE A 148 -4.77 8.72 -14.38
N GLU A 149 -3.86 9.13 -15.26
CA GLU A 149 -4.21 9.73 -16.55
C GLU A 149 -4.99 8.76 -17.42
N GLU A 150 -4.54 7.49 -17.53
CA GLU A 150 -5.28 6.45 -18.27
C GLU A 150 -6.71 6.33 -17.75
N LYS A 151 -6.90 6.26 -16.44
CA LYS A 151 -8.22 6.11 -15.83
C LYS A 151 -9.10 7.34 -16.08
N SER A 152 -8.54 8.54 -16.08
CA SER A 152 -9.32 9.75 -16.36
C SER A 152 -9.81 9.79 -17.80
N ILE A 153 -9.02 9.28 -18.75
CA ILE A 153 -9.42 9.19 -20.16
C ILE A 153 -10.53 8.14 -20.34
N GLU A 154 -10.42 7.00 -19.66
CA GLU A 154 -11.45 5.95 -19.71
C GLU A 154 -12.80 6.43 -19.18
N ALA A 155 -12.81 7.39 -18.27
CA ALA A 155 -14.03 7.95 -17.67
C ALA A 155 -14.80 8.90 -18.61
N ILE A 156 -14.20 9.30 -19.74
CA ILE A 156 -14.85 10.13 -20.75
C ILE A 156 -15.56 9.23 -21.75
#